data_f9585ca84fc27c5b5eb99d0785263773
#
_entry.id   f9585ca84fc27c5b5eb99d0785263773
#
_cell.length_a   1.000
_cell.length_b   1.000
_cell.length_c   1.000
_cell.angle_alpha   90.00
_cell.angle_beta   90.00
_cell.angle_gamma   90.00
#
_symmetry.space_group_name_H-M   'P 1'
#
loop_
_entity.id
_entity.type
_entity.pdbx_description
1 polymer ?
#
loop_
_entity_poly.entity_id
_entity_poly.type
_entity_poly.pdbx_seq_one_letter_code
_entity_poly.pdbx_strand_id
1 'polypeptide(L)'
;TTCESCHDTVLWTDGKFDHSTTGFPLTNAHTVPPRVCADCHINNNYNLTSANTTCVSCHLNDYNTATTPVNHVQAGFPTTCELCHDTILWTDGKFDHSTTAFPLTGAHTTVACASCHVNGNYTTLPTTCYGCHAADYNATTNPIHKAAPTIFTTTCTTCHNTTAWTGATFSHTWWSINHGNAAGVCATCHTNPNDYTVFSCTNGSCHPAAQTNSNHSGIKGYVYNSVNCYQCHMNGGG
;
A
#
# COMPACT_ATOMS: atom_id res chain seq x y z
N THR A 1 14.42 0.68 53.75
CA THR A 1 15.37 0.08 52.79
C THR A 1 16.68 -0.13 53.55
N THR A 2 17.18 -1.35 53.64
CA THR A 2 18.45 -1.65 54.26
C THR A 2 19.58 -1.40 53.26
N CYS A 3 20.79 -1.09 53.75
CA CYS A 3 21.94 -0.79 52.86
C CYS A 3 22.28 -1.97 51.95
N GLU A 4 22.03 -3.18 52.38
CA GLU A 4 22.24 -4.44 51.65
C GLU A 4 21.33 -4.59 50.44
N SER A 5 20.28 -3.78 50.35
CA SER A 5 19.41 -3.78 49.14
C SER A 5 20.12 -3.19 47.93
N CYS A 6 21.17 -2.40 48.13
CA CYS A 6 21.91 -1.71 47.07
C CYS A 6 23.40 -1.94 47.09
N HIS A 7 23.97 -2.24 48.25
CA HIS A 7 25.41 -2.37 48.45
C HIS A 7 25.79 -3.77 48.96
N ASP A 8 26.93 -4.25 48.55
CA ASP A 8 27.53 -5.46 49.10
C ASP A 8 28.67 -5.12 50.07
N THR A 9 29.27 -6.14 50.67
CA THR A 9 30.35 -5.99 51.62
C THR A 9 31.74 -5.94 50.97
N VAL A 10 31.83 -6.02 49.64
CA VAL A 10 33.09 -6.06 48.90
C VAL A 10 33.50 -4.68 48.45
N LEU A 11 32.59 -3.94 47.81
CA LEU A 11 32.87 -2.60 47.31
C LEU A 11 31.66 -1.68 47.51
N TRP A 12 31.75 -0.75 48.42
CA TRP A 12 30.65 0.17 48.74
C TRP A 12 30.24 1.09 47.63
N THR A 13 31.12 1.39 46.68
CA THR A 13 30.89 2.33 45.55
C THR A 13 30.19 1.71 44.35
N ASP A 14 29.98 0.40 44.32
CA ASP A 14 29.32 -0.32 43.22
C ASP A 14 27.85 -0.62 43.52
N GLY A 15 27.20 0.23 44.30
CA GLY A 15 25.79 0.06 44.66
C GLY A 15 24.91 -0.27 43.45
N LYS A 16 24.16 -1.37 43.59
CA LYS A 16 23.24 -1.87 42.57
C LYS A 16 21.82 -1.89 43.13
N PHE A 17 20.90 -1.31 42.41
CA PHE A 17 19.49 -1.37 42.72
C PHE A 17 18.75 -2.22 41.70
N ASP A 18 17.95 -3.17 42.12
CA ASP A 18 17.14 -4.00 41.26
C ASP A 18 15.84 -3.27 40.87
N HIS A 19 15.74 -2.81 39.63
CA HIS A 19 14.58 -2.15 39.10
C HIS A 19 13.47 -3.12 38.66
N SER A 20 13.67 -4.44 38.69
CA SER A 20 12.70 -5.43 38.20
C SER A 20 11.37 -5.40 38.94
N THR A 21 11.40 -4.94 40.20
CA THR A 21 10.21 -4.82 41.06
C THR A 21 9.62 -3.41 41.12
N THR A 22 10.17 -2.47 40.35
CA THR A 22 9.70 -1.07 40.31
C THR A 22 8.61 -0.87 39.25
N GLY A 23 8.00 0.31 39.27
CA GLY A 23 7.07 0.72 38.21
C GLY A 23 7.73 0.98 36.84
N PHE A 24 9.08 0.90 36.77
CA PHE A 24 9.85 1.04 35.52
C PHE A 24 11.02 0.04 35.51
N PRO A 25 10.77 -1.23 35.19
CA PRO A 25 11.84 -2.21 35.03
C PRO A 25 12.75 -1.81 33.86
N LEU A 26 14.07 -1.83 34.09
CA LEU A 26 15.05 -1.52 33.05
C LEU A 26 15.11 -2.70 32.06
N THR A 27 14.90 -2.41 30.79
CA THR A 27 14.93 -3.42 29.71
C THR A 27 15.70 -2.90 28.50
N ASN A 28 16.30 -3.81 27.73
CA ASN A 28 16.91 -3.53 26.43
C ASN A 28 17.85 -2.30 26.46
N ALA A 29 17.58 -1.29 25.64
CA ALA A 29 18.41 -0.08 25.53
C ALA A 29 18.55 0.71 26.84
N HIS A 30 17.63 0.55 27.80
CA HIS A 30 17.75 1.16 29.11
C HIS A 30 18.78 0.47 30.02
N THR A 31 19.25 -0.71 29.64
CA THR A 31 20.31 -1.44 30.34
C THR A 31 21.70 -1.28 29.72
N VAL A 32 21.79 -0.70 28.50
CA VAL A 32 23.03 -0.66 27.70
C VAL A 32 23.24 0.74 27.11
N PRO A 33 24.46 1.31 27.11
CA PRO A 33 25.64 0.96 27.91
C PRO A 33 25.35 1.05 29.42
N PRO A 34 26.28 0.66 30.28
CA PRO A 34 26.02 0.76 31.73
C PRO A 34 25.52 2.15 32.08
N ARG A 35 24.24 2.25 32.44
CA ARG A 35 23.62 3.51 32.87
C ARG A 35 24.01 3.82 34.28
N VAL A 36 24.27 5.09 34.58
CA VAL A 36 24.42 5.53 35.94
C VAL A 36 23.11 6.06 36.51
N CYS A 37 22.90 6.00 37.79
CA CYS A 37 21.64 6.42 38.45
C CYS A 37 21.22 7.82 38.02
N ALA A 38 22.16 8.75 37.85
CA ALA A 38 21.92 10.13 37.49
C ALA A 38 21.44 10.33 36.06
N ASP A 39 21.55 9.34 35.15
CA ASP A 39 21.00 9.42 33.78
C ASP A 39 19.49 9.47 33.81
N CYS A 40 18.86 8.87 34.81
CA CYS A 40 17.40 8.81 34.96
C CYS A 40 16.93 9.62 36.18
N HIS A 41 17.68 9.57 37.27
CA HIS A 41 17.34 10.26 38.53
C HIS A 41 17.93 11.66 38.56
N ILE A 42 17.43 12.54 37.72
CA ILE A 42 17.90 13.92 37.59
C ILE A 42 17.72 14.67 38.92
N ASN A 43 18.75 15.40 39.34
CA ASN A 43 18.80 16.13 40.62
C ASN A 43 18.56 15.24 41.84
N ASN A 44 19.03 13.99 41.79
CA ASN A 44 18.84 12.98 42.83
C ASN A 44 17.35 12.70 43.17
N ASN A 45 16.45 12.88 42.21
CA ASN A 45 15.05 12.53 42.41
C ASN A 45 14.84 11.03 42.19
N TYR A 46 14.78 10.28 43.28
CA TYR A 46 14.50 8.84 43.26
C TYR A 46 13.00 8.51 43.43
N ASN A 47 12.15 9.52 43.56
CA ASN A 47 10.70 9.34 43.71
C ASN A 47 9.99 9.43 42.37
N LEU A 48 10.27 8.47 41.49
CA LEU A 48 9.59 8.35 40.20
C LEU A 48 8.30 7.53 40.37
N THR A 49 7.21 8.05 39.82
CA THR A 49 5.89 7.41 39.84
C THR A 49 5.47 7.03 38.43
N SER A 50 4.44 6.21 38.29
CA SER A 50 3.90 5.83 36.97
C SER A 50 3.50 7.05 36.11
N ALA A 51 3.16 8.18 36.73
CA ALA A 51 2.84 9.41 36.02
C ALA A 51 4.03 10.09 35.36
N ASN A 52 5.27 9.84 35.86
CA ASN A 52 6.49 10.44 35.33
C ASN A 52 7.52 9.40 34.84
N THR A 53 7.06 8.19 34.54
CA THR A 53 7.85 7.12 33.93
C THR A 53 7.33 6.70 32.54
N THR A 54 6.49 7.53 31.93
CA THR A 54 6.12 7.35 30.51
C THR A 54 7.30 7.70 29.60
N CYS A 55 7.33 7.13 28.40
CA CYS A 55 8.42 7.38 27.44
C CYS A 55 8.66 8.89 27.24
N VAL A 56 7.58 9.64 27.01
CA VAL A 56 7.64 11.09 26.77
C VAL A 56 8.14 11.89 27.97
N SER A 57 8.00 11.39 29.19
CA SER A 57 8.47 12.10 30.38
C SER A 57 9.99 12.30 30.37
N CYS A 58 10.72 11.39 29.72
CA CYS A 58 12.18 11.45 29.56
C CYS A 58 12.57 11.85 28.12
N HIS A 59 11.80 11.41 27.13
CA HIS A 59 12.10 11.56 25.71
C HIS A 59 11.31 12.69 25.00
N LEU A 60 10.76 13.67 25.75
CA LEU A 60 10.05 14.79 25.15
C LEU A 60 10.89 15.60 24.16
N ASN A 61 12.19 15.79 24.49
CA ASN A 61 13.08 16.49 23.58
C ASN A 61 13.30 15.72 22.28
N ASP A 62 13.44 14.40 22.35
CA ASP A 62 13.63 13.53 21.18
C ASP A 62 12.38 13.57 20.31
N TYR A 63 11.19 13.52 20.91
CA TYR A 63 9.93 13.69 20.20
C TYR A 63 9.83 15.04 19.49
N ASN A 64 10.17 16.14 20.16
CA ASN A 64 10.05 17.50 19.61
C ASN A 64 11.08 17.80 18.52
N THR A 65 12.25 17.16 18.56
CA THR A 65 13.35 17.40 17.62
C THR A 65 13.45 16.35 16.50
N ALA A 66 12.64 15.30 16.55
CA ALA A 66 12.60 14.29 15.50
C ALA A 66 12.22 14.93 14.15
N THR A 67 13.05 14.67 13.13
CA THR A 67 12.84 15.19 11.77
C THR A 67 12.89 14.09 10.71
N THR A 68 13.52 12.97 11.00
CA THR A 68 13.73 11.83 10.09
C THR A 68 13.47 10.52 10.82
N PRO A 69 12.82 9.55 10.19
CA PRO A 69 12.14 9.60 8.90
C PRO A 69 10.88 10.47 8.90
N VAL A 70 10.37 10.86 10.08
CA VAL A 70 9.12 11.61 10.27
C VAL A 70 9.30 12.67 11.34
N ASN A 71 8.80 13.88 11.09
CA ASN A 71 8.66 14.90 12.13
C ASN A 71 7.39 14.62 12.93
N HIS A 72 7.54 14.19 14.19
CA HIS A 72 6.43 13.76 15.03
C HIS A 72 5.43 14.88 15.34
N VAL A 73 5.93 16.07 15.64
CA VAL A 73 5.11 17.25 15.96
C VAL A 73 4.31 17.69 14.74
N GLN A 74 4.98 17.80 13.58
CA GLN A 74 4.33 18.20 12.32
C GLN A 74 3.29 17.17 11.87
N ALA A 75 3.57 15.88 12.08
CA ALA A 75 2.67 14.78 11.74
C ALA A 75 1.47 14.67 12.71
N GLY A 76 1.51 15.36 13.84
CA GLY A 76 0.48 15.27 14.87
C GLY A 76 0.43 13.91 15.57
N PHE A 77 1.56 13.20 15.65
CA PHE A 77 1.60 11.90 16.32
C PHE A 77 1.36 12.04 17.82
N PRO A 78 0.67 11.08 18.45
CA PRO A 78 0.48 11.10 19.89
C PRO A 78 1.79 10.78 20.62
N THR A 79 1.85 11.14 21.90
CA THR A 79 3.00 10.85 22.78
C THR A 79 2.96 9.45 23.39
N THR A 80 2.08 8.58 22.91
CA THR A 80 2.03 7.14 23.21
C THR A 80 3.04 6.40 22.33
N CYS A 81 4.31 6.56 22.65
CA CYS A 81 5.44 6.14 21.82
C CYS A 81 5.46 4.63 21.54
N GLU A 82 4.96 3.83 22.49
CA GLU A 82 4.86 2.37 22.42
C GLU A 82 3.94 1.84 21.30
N LEU A 83 3.14 2.70 20.68
CA LEU A 83 2.34 2.32 19.50
C LEU A 83 3.22 2.08 18.26
N CYS A 84 4.40 2.66 18.24
CA CYS A 84 5.30 2.61 17.08
C CYS A 84 6.71 2.16 17.43
N HIS A 85 7.17 2.42 18.66
CA HIS A 85 8.52 2.15 19.13
C HIS A 85 8.55 1.08 20.20
N ASP A 86 9.66 0.37 20.27
CA ASP A 86 9.98 -0.50 21.40
C ASP A 86 11.24 0.00 22.13
N THR A 87 11.66 -0.72 23.18
CA THR A 87 12.85 -0.37 23.96
C THR A 87 14.15 -0.94 23.41
N ILE A 88 14.14 -1.63 22.25
CA ILE A 88 15.32 -2.27 21.66
C ILE A 88 16.07 -1.28 20.78
N LEU A 89 15.35 -0.72 19.79
CA LEU A 89 15.93 0.21 18.82
C LEU A 89 14.93 1.32 18.49
N TRP A 90 15.27 2.55 18.87
CA TRP A 90 14.39 3.69 18.69
C TRP A 90 14.14 4.07 17.22
N THR A 91 15.07 3.74 16.32
CA THR A 91 15.02 4.15 14.92
C THR A 91 14.19 3.24 14.01
N ASP A 92 13.67 2.14 14.51
CA ASP A 92 12.88 1.16 13.74
C ASP A 92 11.38 1.24 14.00
N GLY A 93 10.91 2.40 14.44
CA GLY A 93 9.49 2.64 14.71
C GLY A 93 8.60 2.21 13.55
N LYS A 94 7.54 1.46 13.87
CA LYS A 94 6.59 0.90 12.91
C LYS A 94 5.18 1.38 13.21
N PHE A 95 4.49 1.83 12.19
CA PHE A 95 3.08 2.18 12.28
C PHE A 95 2.23 1.08 11.63
N ASP A 96 1.24 0.57 12.35
CA ASP A 96 0.31 -0.43 11.83
C ASP A 96 -0.85 0.25 11.07
N HIS A 97 -0.83 0.11 9.75
CA HIS A 97 -1.89 0.61 8.88
C HIS A 97 -3.14 -0.29 8.83
N SER A 98 -3.12 -1.46 9.46
CA SER A 98 -4.24 -2.42 9.36
C SER A 98 -5.57 -1.87 9.91
N THR A 99 -5.48 -0.92 10.85
CA THR A 99 -6.63 -0.28 11.49
C THR A 99 -7.01 1.06 10.88
N THR A 100 -6.31 1.50 9.84
CA THR A 100 -6.55 2.78 9.17
C THR A 100 -7.58 2.64 8.03
N ALA A 101 -8.02 3.77 7.49
CA ALA A 101 -8.89 3.80 6.32
C ALA A 101 -8.20 3.29 5.03
N PHE A 102 -6.88 3.06 5.04
CA PHE A 102 -6.11 2.51 3.94
C PHE A 102 -5.12 1.46 4.45
N PRO A 103 -5.55 0.22 4.73
CA PRO A 103 -4.66 -0.87 5.06
C PRO A 103 -3.69 -1.17 3.91
N LEU A 104 -2.39 -1.28 4.22
CA LEU A 104 -1.37 -1.55 3.20
C LEU A 104 -1.44 -3.02 2.75
N THR A 105 -1.58 -3.24 1.45
CA THR A 105 -1.64 -4.58 0.83
C THR A 105 -0.80 -4.63 -0.44
N GLY A 106 -0.33 -5.82 -0.81
CA GLY A 106 0.44 -6.03 -2.02
C GLY A 106 1.70 -5.16 -2.09
N ALA A 107 1.89 -4.44 -3.20
CA ALA A 107 3.05 -3.57 -3.40
C ALA A 107 3.14 -2.39 -2.43
N HIS A 108 2.02 -1.98 -1.81
CA HIS A 108 2.02 -0.88 -0.85
C HIS A 108 2.71 -1.23 0.47
N THR A 109 2.90 -2.51 0.81
CA THR A 109 3.54 -2.93 2.07
C THR A 109 5.02 -2.59 2.17
N THR A 110 5.66 -2.31 1.05
CA THR A 110 7.12 -2.08 0.96
C THR A 110 7.51 -0.66 0.58
N VAL A 111 6.53 0.23 0.37
CA VAL A 111 6.83 1.63 0.03
C VAL A 111 7.24 2.44 1.24
N ALA A 112 8.14 3.39 1.05
CA ALA A 112 8.56 4.31 2.11
C ALA A 112 7.41 5.24 2.53
N CYS A 113 7.34 5.59 3.80
CA CYS A 113 6.29 6.49 4.34
C CYS A 113 6.11 7.77 3.51
N ALA A 114 7.22 8.43 3.14
CA ALA A 114 7.22 9.67 2.37
C ALA A 114 6.69 9.53 0.93
N SER A 115 6.57 8.31 0.40
CA SER A 115 5.99 8.09 -0.94
C SER A 115 4.49 8.36 -0.96
N CYS A 116 3.83 8.16 0.17
CA CYS A 116 2.40 8.43 0.36
C CYS A 116 2.19 9.73 1.15
N HIS A 117 2.97 9.92 2.23
CA HIS A 117 2.89 11.05 3.13
C HIS A 117 3.79 12.21 2.68
N VAL A 118 3.51 12.72 1.47
CA VAL A 118 4.30 13.79 0.86
C VAL A 118 4.20 15.07 1.71
N ASN A 119 5.34 15.74 1.93
CA ASN A 119 5.47 16.93 2.76
C ASN A 119 4.99 16.74 4.21
N GLY A 120 5.05 15.52 4.73
CA GLY A 120 4.66 15.23 6.12
C GLY A 120 3.14 15.30 6.36
N ASN A 121 2.32 15.13 5.32
CA ASN A 121 0.88 15.03 5.48
C ASN A 121 0.49 13.60 5.91
N TYR A 122 0.08 13.45 7.17
CA TYR A 122 -0.36 12.17 7.74
C TYR A 122 -1.88 12.12 8.02
N THR A 123 -2.62 13.20 7.73
CA THR A 123 -4.02 13.33 8.19
C THR A 123 -5.05 13.37 7.06
N THR A 124 -4.69 13.83 5.88
CA THR A 124 -5.64 14.12 4.79
C THR A 124 -5.21 13.48 3.47
N LEU A 125 -5.00 12.16 3.48
CA LEU A 125 -4.64 11.42 2.27
C LEU A 125 -5.88 10.81 1.62
N PRO A 126 -5.91 10.74 0.28
CA PRO A 126 -6.91 9.94 -0.42
C PRO A 126 -6.77 8.46 -0.05
N THR A 127 -7.90 7.78 0.05
CA THR A 127 -7.94 6.34 0.38
C THR A 127 -8.41 5.48 -0.79
N THR A 128 -8.63 6.08 -1.94
CA THR A 128 -9.03 5.38 -3.17
C THR A 128 -7.85 5.24 -4.12
N CYS A 129 -7.84 4.17 -4.93
CA CYS A 129 -6.81 3.95 -5.93
C CYS A 129 -6.64 5.18 -6.85
N TYR A 130 -7.75 5.68 -7.39
CA TYR A 130 -7.74 6.83 -8.28
C TYR A 130 -7.25 8.12 -7.59
N GLY A 131 -7.51 8.28 -6.30
CA GLY A 131 -7.07 9.45 -5.55
C GLY A 131 -5.55 9.65 -5.54
N CYS A 132 -4.80 8.55 -5.55
CA CYS A 132 -3.34 8.55 -5.63
C CYS A 132 -2.84 8.34 -7.06
N HIS A 133 -3.51 7.47 -7.84
CA HIS A 133 -3.08 7.00 -9.16
C HIS A 133 -3.82 7.66 -10.34
N ALA A 134 -4.38 8.87 -10.14
CA ALA A 134 -5.08 9.59 -11.22
C ALA A 134 -4.16 9.89 -12.41
N ALA A 135 -2.89 10.20 -12.17
CA ALA A 135 -1.92 10.44 -13.22
C ALA A 135 -1.67 9.17 -14.05
N ASP A 136 -1.50 8.03 -13.38
CA ASP A 136 -1.30 6.73 -14.02
C ASP A 136 -2.53 6.35 -14.88
N TYR A 137 -3.73 6.46 -14.31
CA TYR A 137 -4.99 6.22 -15.03
C TYR A 137 -5.09 7.09 -16.30
N ASN A 138 -4.78 8.38 -16.20
CA ASN A 138 -4.87 9.31 -17.32
C ASN A 138 -3.77 9.12 -18.39
N ALA A 139 -2.65 8.50 -18.00
CA ALA A 139 -1.51 8.27 -18.89
C ALA A 139 -1.57 6.92 -19.62
N THR A 140 -2.53 6.04 -19.29
CA THR A 140 -2.66 4.74 -19.96
C THR A 140 -2.89 4.89 -21.47
N THR A 141 -2.25 4.02 -22.23
CA THR A 141 -2.31 4.02 -23.71
C THR A 141 -2.90 2.74 -24.30
N ASN A 142 -2.89 1.64 -23.55
CA ASN A 142 -3.43 0.36 -24.00
C ASN A 142 -3.92 -0.47 -22.79
N PRO A 143 -5.22 -0.45 -22.48
CA PRO A 143 -6.27 0.42 -23.04
C PRO A 143 -6.16 1.87 -22.56
N ILE A 144 -6.73 2.81 -23.32
CA ILE A 144 -6.83 4.22 -22.89
C ILE A 144 -8.02 4.35 -21.92
N HIS A 145 -7.76 4.30 -20.62
CA HIS A 145 -8.81 4.30 -19.60
C HIS A 145 -9.74 5.52 -19.68
N LYS A 146 -9.16 6.72 -19.80
CA LYS A 146 -9.92 7.98 -19.86
C LYS A 146 -10.80 8.12 -21.11
N ALA A 147 -10.55 7.36 -22.17
CA ALA A 147 -11.34 7.41 -23.39
C ALA A 147 -12.68 6.65 -23.27
N ALA A 148 -12.74 5.66 -22.37
CA ALA A 148 -13.95 4.88 -22.12
C ALA A 148 -14.23 4.76 -20.62
N PRO A 149 -14.54 5.86 -19.91
CA PRO A 149 -14.66 5.88 -18.46
C PRO A 149 -15.86 5.08 -17.91
N THR A 150 -16.82 4.72 -18.78
CA THR A 150 -17.93 3.83 -18.42
C THR A 150 -17.53 2.35 -18.40
N ILE A 151 -16.45 2.00 -19.10
CA ILE A 151 -15.87 0.65 -19.14
C ILE A 151 -14.72 0.57 -18.17
N PHE A 152 -13.77 1.49 -18.26
CA PHE A 152 -12.61 1.59 -17.38
C PHE A 152 -12.88 2.61 -16.28
N THR A 153 -13.69 2.21 -15.32
CA THR A 153 -14.09 3.10 -14.21
C THR A 153 -12.94 3.33 -13.24
N THR A 154 -13.10 4.30 -12.35
CA THR A 154 -12.14 4.56 -11.28
C THR A 154 -12.19 3.52 -10.12
N THR A 155 -13.07 2.51 -10.25
CA THR A 155 -13.10 1.33 -9.35
C THR A 155 -12.07 0.32 -9.83
N CYS A 156 -10.80 0.64 -9.66
CA CYS A 156 -9.67 -0.09 -10.22
C CYS A 156 -9.62 -1.57 -9.83
N THR A 157 -10.11 -1.90 -8.62
CA THR A 157 -10.13 -3.27 -8.07
C THR A 157 -11.01 -4.24 -8.84
N THR A 158 -11.84 -3.76 -9.74
CA THR A 158 -12.64 -4.62 -10.65
C THR A 158 -11.74 -5.40 -11.61
N CYS A 159 -10.59 -4.83 -11.99
CA CYS A 159 -9.68 -5.41 -12.98
C CYS A 159 -8.26 -5.58 -12.43
N HIS A 160 -7.84 -4.72 -11.52
CA HIS A 160 -6.50 -4.69 -10.95
C HIS A 160 -6.49 -5.18 -9.50
N ASN A 161 -5.33 -5.64 -9.06
CA ASN A 161 -5.06 -5.94 -7.66
C ASN A 161 -3.92 -5.05 -7.14
N THR A 162 -3.66 -5.12 -5.84
CA THR A 162 -2.63 -4.29 -5.19
C THR A 162 -1.20 -4.81 -5.37
N THR A 163 -1.01 -5.96 -6.03
CA THR A 163 0.33 -6.55 -6.19
C THR A 163 1.06 -5.95 -7.39
N ALA A 164 0.35 -5.80 -8.52
CA ALA A 164 0.92 -5.19 -9.72
C ALA A 164 -0.19 -4.62 -10.60
N TRP A 165 0.12 -3.58 -11.37
CA TRP A 165 -0.79 -3.05 -12.41
C TRP A 165 -0.90 -3.97 -13.63
N THR A 166 0.15 -4.73 -13.92
CA THR A 166 0.16 -5.74 -15.00
C THR A 166 -0.66 -6.95 -14.59
N GLY A 167 -1.23 -7.66 -15.58
CA GLY A 167 -2.06 -8.83 -15.30
C GLY A 167 -3.48 -8.49 -14.87
N ALA A 168 -3.97 -7.31 -15.23
CA ALA A 168 -5.39 -6.95 -15.05
C ALA A 168 -6.31 -7.98 -15.69
N THR A 169 -7.40 -8.32 -15.00
CA THR A 169 -8.42 -9.23 -15.52
C THR A 169 -9.63 -8.43 -15.97
N PHE A 170 -10.06 -8.64 -17.20
CA PHE A 170 -11.28 -8.06 -17.74
C PHE A 170 -12.27 -9.16 -18.07
N SER A 171 -13.47 -9.06 -17.51
CA SER A 171 -14.54 -10.03 -17.80
C SER A 171 -15.27 -9.63 -19.07
N HIS A 172 -14.96 -10.31 -20.17
CA HIS A 172 -15.60 -10.14 -21.46
C HIS A 172 -16.67 -11.22 -21.66
N THR A 173 -17.76 -11.11 -20.89
CA THR A 173 -18.77 -12.19 -20.77
C THR A 173 -19.56 -12.45 -22.03
N TRP A 174 -19.66 -11.49 -22.94
CA TRP A 174 -20.43 -11.57 -24.17
C TRP A 174 -19.64 -12.10 -25.38
N TRP A 175 -18.31 -12.24 -25.25
CA TRP A 175 -17.42 -12.77 -26.27
C TRP A 175 -16.14 -13.29 -25.68
N SER A 176 -15.66 -14.45 -26.14
CA SER A 176 -14.40 -15.02 -25.64
C SER A 176 -13.20 -14.22 -26.13
N ILE A 177 -12.43 -13.64 -25.20
CA ILE A 177 -11.15 -12.96 -25.51
C ILE A 177 -10.02 -13.93 -25.87
N ASN A 178 -10.23 -15.22 -25.64
CA ASN A 178 -9.29 -16.28 -26.07
C ASN A 178 -9.56 -16.74 -27.51
N HIS A 179 -10.35 -16.01 -28.27
CA HIS A 179 -10.67 -16.31 -29.65
C HIS A 179 -9.42 -16.15 -30.55
N GLY A 180 -9.01 -17.21 -31.20
CA GLY A 180 -7.87 -17.23 -32.12
C GLY A 180 -6.60 -16.67 -31.51
N ASN A 181 -5.89 -15.80 -32.22
CA ASN A 181 -4.67 -15.15 -31.79
C ASN A 181 -4.90 -13.83 -31.03
N ALA A 182 -6.16 -13.49 -30.71
CA ALA A 182 -6.48 -12.24 -30.02
C ALA A 182 -6.03 -12.27 -28.55
N ALA A 183 -6.08 -13.43 -27.89
CA ALA A 183 -5.58 -13.76 -26.57
C ALA A 183 -5.32 -12.58 -25.61
N GLY A 184 -6.38 -11.83 -25.28
CA GLY A 184 -6.31 -10.71 -24.32
C GLY A 184 -5.71 -9.40 -24.88
N VAL A 185 -5.41 -9.31 -26.17
CA VAL A 185 -4.96 -8.06 -26.80
C VAL A 185 -6.16 -7.28 -27.32
N CYS A 186 -6.59 -6.28 -26.56
CA CYS A 186 -7.79 -5.48 -26.86
C CYS A 186 -7.77 -4.87 -28.27
N ALA A 187 -6.62 -4.32 -28.70
CA ALA A 187 -6.44 -3.68 -30.00
C ALA A 187 -6.59 -4.62 -31.21
N THR A 188 -6.58 -5.94 -30.99
CA THR A 188 -6.82 -6.91 -32.07
C THR A 188 -8.25 -6.79 -32.59
N CYS A 189 -9.20 -6.56 -31.72
CA CYS A 189 -10.62 -6.41 -32.07
C CYS A 189 -11.09 -4.96 -32.02
N HIS A 190 -10.65 -4.18 -31.03
CA HIS A 190 -11.02 -2.78 -30.81
C HIS A 190 -10.03 -1.85 -31.50
N THR A 191 -10.25 -1.55 -32.77
CA THR A 191 -9.33 -0.74 -33.58
C THR A 191 -9.40 0.76 -33.32
N ASN A 192 -10.43 1.22 -32.61
CA ASN A 192 -10.53 2.59 -32.13
C ASN A 192 -10.18 2.65 -30.63
N PRO A 193 -8.99 3.12 -30.24
CA PRO A 193 -8.57 3.17 -28.83
C PRO A 193 -9.38 4.18 -28.00
N ASN A 194 -10.18 5.02 -28.62
CA ASN A 194 -11.04 5.99 -27.95
C ASN A 194 -12.51 5.52 -27.84
N ASP A 195 -12.86 4.37 -28.44
CA ASP A 195 -14.20 3.83 -28.39
C ASP A 195 -14.18 2.30 -28.43
N TYR A 196 -14.25 1.66 -27.31
CA TYR A 196 -14.27 0.20 -27.17
C TYR A 196 -15.63 -0.43 -27.46
N THR A 197 -16.66 0.36 -27.83
CA THR A 197 -17.90 -0.15 -28.37
C THR A 197 -17.76 -0.53 -29.86
N VAL A 198 -16.75 0.03 -30.52
CA VAL A 198 -16.39 -0.31 -31.90
C VAL A 198 -15.44 -1.51 -31.92
N PHE A 199 -15.82 -2.55 -32.62
CA PHE A 199 -15.00 -3.74 -32.78
C PHE A 199 -14.95 -4.18 -34.24
N SER A 200 -13.95 -4.97 -34.62
CA SER A 200 -13.77 -5.53 -35.93
C SER A 200 -13.42 -7.01 -35.92
N CYS A 201 -14.23 -7.82 -36.56
CA CYS A 201 -13.92 -9.22 -36.88
C CYS A 201 -13.09 -9.32 -38.17
N THR A 202 -13.13 -8.26 -38.99
CA THR A 202 -12.56 -8.25 -40.35
C THR A 202 -11.25 -7.48 -40.44
N ASN A 203 -10.70 -7.09 -39.27
CA ASN A 203 -9.44 -6.36 -39.22
C ASN A 203 -8.24 -7.29 -39.57
N GLY A 204 -7.37 -6.80 -40.42
CA GLY A 204 -6.16 -7.52 -40.81
C GLY A 204 -6.43 -8.83 -41.53
N SER A 205 -5.69 -9.88 -41.15
CA SER A 205 -5.76 -11.21 -41.78
C SER A 205 -6.59 -12.23 -40.99
N CYS A 206 -7.30 -11.81 -39.95
CA CYS A 206 -8.03 -12.75 -39.09
C CYS A 206 -9.16 -13.44 -39.82
N HIS A 207 -10.09 -12.66 -40.45
CA HIS A 207 -11.20 -13.17 -41.24
C HIS A 207 -11.23 -12.45 -42.63
N PRO A 208 -10.31 -12.81 -43.54
CA PRO A 208 -10.21 -12.14 -44.83
C PRO A 208 -11.47 -12.38 -45.69
N ALA A 209 -11.92 -11.34 -46.41
CA ALA A 209 -13.19 -11.35 -47.19
C ALA A 209 -13.28 -12.52 -48.14
N ALA A 210 -12.23 -12.83 -48.87
CA ALA A 210 -12.23 -13.91 -49.87
C ALA A 210 -12.58 -15.27 -49.25
N GLN A 211 -11.92 -15.62 -48.17
CA GLN A 211 -12.14 -16.89 -47.46
C GLN A 211 -13.49 -16.90 -46.76
N THR A 212 -13.85 -15.80 -46.09
CA THR A 212 -15.09 -15.70 -45.33
C THR A 212 -16.31 -15.73 -46.27
N ASN A 213 -16.30 -15.00 -47.37
CA ASN A 213 -17.35 -15.03 -48.36
C ASN A 213 -17.51 -16.43 -48.98
N SER A 214 -16.42 -17.13 -49.25
CA SER A 214 -16.45 -18.50 -49.77
C SER A 214 -17.14 -19.45 -48.80
N ASN A 215 -16.77 -19.36 -47.50
CA ASN A 215 -17.33 -20.21 -46.44
C ASN A 215 -18.81 -19.93 -46.19
N HIS A 216 -19.29 -18.73 -46.48
CA HIS A 216 -20.70 -18.32 -46.30
C HIS A 216 -21.49 -18.30 -47.64
N SER A 217 -20.96 -18.94 -48.67
CA SER A 217 -21.65 -19.03 -49.98
C SER A 217 -23.01 -19.71 -49.80
N GLY A 218 -24.09 -19.02 -50.23
CA GLY A 218 -25.45 -19.54 -50.10
C GLY A 218 -26.16 -19.27 -48.76
N ILE A 219 -25.48 -18.70 -47.79
CA ILE A 219 -26.10 -18.31 -46.48
C ILE A 219 -26.98 -17.06 -46.70
N LYS A 220 -28.29 -17.23 -46.52
CA LYS A 220 -29.26 -16.14 -46.69
C LYS A 220 -29.05 -15.09 -45.58
N GLY A 221 -28.91 -13.82 -45.99
CA GLY A 221 -28.73 -12.70 -45.06
C GLY A 221 -27.30 -12.46 -44.63
N TYR A 222 -26.34 -13.23 -45.13
CA TYR A 222 -24.92 -12.99 -44.87
C TYR A 222 -24.47 -11.64 -45.44
N VAL A 223 -23.82 -10.85 -44.60
CA VAL A 223 -23.15 -9.60 -44.99
C VAL A 223 -21.79 -9.54 -44.32
N TYR A 224 -20.75 -9.31 -45.11
CA TYR A 224 -19.38 -9.24 -44.62
C TYR A 224 -19.14 -7.90 -43.87
N ASN A 225 -19.55 -7.86 -42.64
CA ASN A 225 -19.18 -6.82 -41.67
C ASN A 225 -19.25 -7.35 -40.25
N SER A 226 -18.56 -6.69 -39.34
CA SER A 226 -18.38 -7.16 -37.93
C SER A 226 -19.69 -7.26 -37.16
N VAL A 227 -20.65 -6.36 -37.39
CA VAL A 227 -21.94 -6.37 -36.69
C VAL A 227 -22.74 -7.59 -37.08
N ASN A 228 -22.83 -7.91 -38.38
CA ASN A 228 -23.53 -9.08 -38.88
C ASN A 228 -22.81 -10.40 -38.46
N CYS A 229 -21.47 -10.40 -38.47
CA CYS A 229 -20.70 -11.55 -37.93
C CYS A 229 -21.08 -11.81 -36.48
N TYR A 230 -21.12 -10.77 -35.65
CA TYR A 230 -21.49 -10.90 -34.26
C TYR A 230 -22.93 -11.36 -34.05
N GLN A 231 -23.87 -10.88 -34.85
CA GLN A 231 -25.30 -11.29 -34.75
C GLN A 231 -25.50 -12.80 -34.99
N CYS A 232 -24.70 -13.41 -35.85
CA CYS A 232 -24.77 -14.84 -36.12
C CYS A 232 -23.85 -15.69 -35.19
N HIS A 233 -22.70 -15.14 -34.81
CA HIS A 233 -21.68 -15.83 -34.04
C HIS A 233 -21.51 -15.22 -32.64
N MET A 234 -22.61 -15.05 -31.88
CA MET A 234 -22.62 -14.34 -30.61
C MET A 234 -21.67 -14.91 -29.54
N ASN A 235 -21.26 -16.16 -29.66
CA ASN A 235 -20.36 -16.84 -28.70
C ASN A 235 -18.96 -17.10 -29.26
N GLY A 236 -18.60 -16.51 -30.40
CA GLY A 236 -17.28 -16.72 -31.02
C GLY A 236 -17.05 -18.12 -31.63
N GLY A 237 -18.10 -18.95 -31.69
CA GLY A 237 -18.09 -20.24 -32.36
C GLY A 237 -18.61 -20.15 -33.79
N GLY A 238 -17.98 -20.84 -34.70
CA GLY A 238 -18.41 -21.03 -36.11
C GLY A 238 -18.47 -22.52 -36.40
#